data_e337daaf2ab8988af8f92a4b9f76296b
#
_entry.id   e337daaf2ab8988af8f92a4b9f76296b
#
_cell.length_a   1.000
_cell.length_b   1.000
_cell.length_c   1.000
_cell.angle_alpha   90.00
_cell.angle_beta   90.00
_cell.angle_gamma   90.00
#
_symmetry.space_group_name_H-M   'P 1'
#
loop_
_entity.id
_entity.type
_entity.pdbx_description
1 polymer ?
#
loop_
_entity_poly.entity_id
_entity_poly.type
_entity_poly.pdbx_seq_one_letter_code
_entity_poly.pdbx_strand_id
1 'polypeptide(L)'
;KELIVINGRKYQMGIGGLHSCEKKQYIEAKEGWFLQDRDVQAYYPSIILQQEISPKNMGQAFLTLYKGIVTERVFAKKMAAKLQCRIETLEREIKDAITKKNIQ
;
A
#
# COMPACT_ATOMS: atom_id res chain seq x y z
N LYS A 1 13.95 -16.87 -5.61
CA LYS A 1 13.81 -16.16 -4.34
C LYS A 1 14.80 -16.77 -3.36
N GLU A 2 15.66 -15.95 -2.79
CA GLU A 2 16.69 -16.40 -1.84
C GLU A 2 16.24 -16.05 -0.42
N LEU A 3 16.53 -16.95 0.52
CA LEU A 3 16.27 -16.74 1.93
C LEU A 3 17.57 -16.28 2.61
N ILE A 4 17.50 -15.12 3.26
CA ILE A 4 18.63 -14.51 3.96
C ILE A 4 18.30 -14.42 5.45
N VAL A 5 19.29 -14.70 6.30
CA VAL A 5 19.14 -14.54 7.76
C VAL A 5 20.02 -13.38 8.22
N ILE A 6 19.41 -12.37 8.82
CA ILE A 6 20.11 -11.19 9.38
C ILE A 6 19.68 -11.07 10.85
N ASN A 7 20.65 -11.13 11.76
CA ASN A 7 20.41 -11.05 13.21
C ASN A 7 19.30 -12.01 13.71
N GLY A 8 19.31 -13.26 13.21
CA GLY A 8 18.34 -14.28 13.59
C GLY A 8 16.95 -14.14 12.94
N ARG A 9 16.71 -13.10 12.16
CA ARG A 9 15.46 -12.88 11.41
C ARG A 9 15.60 -13.30 9.96
N LYS A 10 14.56 -13.95 9.45
CA LYS A 10 14.52 -14.43 8.06
C LYS A 10 13.93 -13.37 7.13
N TYR A 11 14.59 -13.18 6.00
CA TYR A 11 14.16 -12.30 4.93
C TYR A 11 14.14 -13.05 3.61
N GLN A 12 13.20 -12.74 2.76
CA GLN A 12 13.12 -13.27 1.40
C GLN A 12 13.50 -12.18 0.41
N MET A 13 14.55 -12.40 -0.36
CA MET A 13 14.98 -11.51 -1.42
C MET A 13 14.57 -12.06 -2.78
N GLY A 14 14.05 -11.20 -3.65
CA GLY A 14 13.68 -11.51 -5.02
C GLY A 14 13.71 -10.28 -5.91
N ILE A 15 13.31 -10.41 -7.17
CA ILE A 15 13.27 -9.31 -8.14
C ILE A 15 12.38 -8.15 -7.64
N GLY A 16 11.34 -8.44 -6.85
CA GLY A 16 10.42 -7.43 -6.30
C GLY A 16 10.88 -6.74 -5.02
N GLY A 17 12.05 -7.10 -4.45
CA GLY A 17 12.60 -6.48 -3.25
C GLY A 17 12.91 -7.46 -2.12
N LEU A 18 13.17 -6.89 -0.95
CA LEU A 18 13.47 -7.60 0.29
C LEU A 18 12.23 -7.57 1.20
N HIS A 19 11.79 -8.74 1.63
CA HIS A 19 10.61 -8.89 2.50
C HIS A 19 10.97 -9.65 3.77
N SER A 20 10.52 -9.20 4.92
CA SER A 20 10.62 -9.96 6.16
C SER A 20 9.72 -11.20 6.13
N CYS A 21 10.21 -12.32 6.67
CA CYS A 21 9.44 -13.57 6.78
C CYS A 21 9.03 -13.79 8.23
N GLU A 22 8.18 -12.92 8.73
CA GLU A 22 7.69 -13.00 10.10
C GLU A 22 6.40 -13.80 10.20
N LYS A 23 6.25 -14.50 11.33
CA LYS A 23 4.97 -15.14 11.64
C LYS A 23 3.92 -14.07 11.96
N LYS A 24 2.66 -14.39 11.69
CA LYS A 24 1.55 -13.52 12.09
C LYS A 24 1.62 -13.25 13.59
N GLN A 25 1.67 -11.99 13.97
CA GLN A 25 1.82 -11.54 15.35
C GLN A 25 1.00 -10.28 15.59
N TYR A 26 0.64 -10.04 16.84
CA TYR A 26 0.03 -8.80 17.29
C TYR A 26 1.08 -8.00 18.05
N ILE A 27 1.23 -6.72 17.69
CA ILE A 27 2.16 -5.80 18.34
C ILE A 27 1.37 -4.58 18.78
N GLU A 28 1.50 -4.22 20.04
CA GLU A 28 0.88 -3.05 20.64
C GLU A 28 1.96 -2.12 21.22
N ALA A 29 1.83 -0.84 20.96
CA ALA A 29 2.72 0.16 21.54
C ALA A 29 2.40 0.33 23.02
N LYS A 30 3.44 0.22 23.89
CA LYS A 30 3.34 0.48 25.32
C LYS A 30 3.41 1.99 25.58
N GLU A 31 3.05 2.39 26.79
CA GLU A 31 3.16 3.78 27.24
C GLU A 31 4.57 4.34 26.98
N GLY A 32 4.64 5.54 26.39
CA GLY A 32 5.90 6.17 25.97
C GLY A 32 6.46 5.69 24.62
N TRP A 33 5.78 4.73 23.95
CA TRP A 33 6.14 4.23 22.63
C TRP A 33 5.02 4.47 21.63
N PHE A 34 5.37 4.66 20.36
CA PHE A 34 4.39 4.70 19.28
C PHE A 34 4.79 3.73 18.17
N LEU A 35 3.80 3.13 17.54
CA LEU A 35 3.96 2.30 16.36
C LEU A 35 3.57 3.13 15.13
N GLN A 36 4.44 3.19 14.15
CA GLN A 36 4.18 3.94 12.91
C GLN A 36 4.45 3.06 11.70
N ASP A 37 3.45 2.97 10.84
CA ASP A 37 3.60 2.41 9.50
C ASP A 37 3.81 3.56 8.50
N ARG A 38 4.89 3.45 7.71
CA ARG A 38 5.22 4.43 6.65
C ARG A 38 5.46 3.71 5.35
N ASP A 39 4.73 4.10 4.33
CA ASP A 39 4.91 3.63 2.96
C ASP A 39 5.13 4.81 2.00
N VAL A 40 5.94 4.57 0.98
CA VAL A 40 6.20 5.57 -0.07
C VAL A 40 5.15 5.43 -1.17
N GLN A 41 4.35 6.46 -1.35
CA GLN A 41 3.34 6.49 -2.39
C GLN A 41 3.96 6.46 -3.78
N ALA A 42 3.59 5.45 -4.59
CA ALA A 42 4.04 5.29 -5.97
C ALA A 42 5.58 5.42 -6.11
N TYR A 43 6.33 4.62 -5.34
CA TYR A 43 7.78 4.77 -5.18
C TYR A 43 8.56 4.89 -6.48
N TYR A 44 8.48 3.89 -7.38
CA TYR A 44 9.19 3.95 -8.66
C TYR A 44 8.73 5.09 -9.56
N PRO A 45 7.44 5.33 -9.76
CA PRO A 45 6.95 6.49 -10.48
C PRO A 45 7.46 7.81 -9.92
N SER A 46 7.53 7.96 -8.61
CA SER A 46 8.05 9.17 -7.96
C SER A 46 9.52 9.39 -8.26
N ILE A 47 10.35 8.35 -8.25
CA ILE A 47 11.77 8.43 -8.63
C ILE A 47 11.90 8.87 -10.08
N ILE A 48 11.17 8.24 -11.01
CA ILE A 48 11.22 8.55 -12.44
C ILE A 48 10.89 10.02 -12.68
N LEU A 49 9.85 10.54 -12.03
CA LEU A 49 9.42 11.93 -12.19
C LEU A 49 10.37 12.92 -11.51
N GLN A 50 10.90 12.62 -10.32
CA GLN A 50 11.81 13.52 -9.60
C GLN A 50 13.20 13.58 -10.23
N GLN A 51 13.67 12.48 -10.79
CA GLN A 51 14.98 12.41 -11.45
C GLN A 51 14.88 12.70 -12.97
N GLU A 52 13.69 13.03 -13.45
CA GLU A 52 13.42 13.29 -14.87
C GLU A 52 13.94 12.21 -15.82
N ILE A 53 13.82 10.94 -15.37
CA ILE A 53 14.26 9.78 -16.12
C ILE A 53 13.32 9.53 -17.30
N SER A 54 13.82 9.72 -18.52
CA SER A 54 13.07 9.47 -19.75
C SER A 54 13.87 8.68 -20.77
N PRO A 55 13.21 7.89 -21.63
CA PRO A 55 13.87 7.31 -22.79
C PRO A 55 14.46 8.40 -23.69
N LYS A 56 15.67 8.19 -24.21
CA LYS A 56 16.41 9.17 -25.00
C LYS A 56 15.64 9.74 -26.20
N ASN A 57 14.76 8.94 -26.79
CA ASN A 57 13.96 9.27 -27.97
C ASN A 57 12.62 9.93 -27.66
N MET A 58 12.21 10.00 -26.40
CA MET A 58 10.89 10.55 -25.99
C MET A 58 10.98 11.85 -25.17
N GLY A 59 12.06 12.01 -24.42
CA GLY A 59 12.33 13.25 -23.68
C GLY A 59 11.19 13.72 -22.78
N GLN A 60 10.95 15.03 -22.79
CA GLN A 60 9.96 15.69 -21.93
C GLN A 60 8.50 15.25 -22.19
N ALA A 61 8.18 14.86 -23.42
CA ALA A 61 6.84 14.37 -23.76
C ALA A 61 6.47 13.11 -22.95
N PHE A 62 7.44 12.22 -22.75
CA PHE A 62 7.27 11.04 -21.89
C PHE A 62 6.94 11.44 -20.46
N LEU A 63 7.69 12.36 -19.87
CA LEU A 63 7.50 12.77 -18.48
C LEU A 63 6.14 13.43 -18.25
N THR A 64 5.69 14.25 -19.20
CA THR A 64 4.37 14.90 -19.13
C THR A 64 3.24 13.87 -19.15
N LEU A 65 3.28 12.92 -20.08
CA LEU A 65 2.29 11.85 -20.18
C LEU A 65 2.33 10.94 -18.95
N TYR A 66 3.52 10.54 -18.53
CA TYR A 66 3.74 9.67 -17.38
C TYR A 66 3.22 10.28 -16.08
N LYS A 67 3.46 11.60 -15.87
CA LYS A 67 2.92 12.34 -14.73
C LYS A 67 1.38 12.31 -14.70
N GLY A 68 0.73 12.47 -15.84
CA GLY A 68 -0.71 12.37 -15.98
C GLY A 68 -1.21 10.99 -15.51
N ILE A 69 -0.64 9.92 -16.04
CA ILE A 69 -1.00 8.54 -15.69
C ILE A 69 -0.80 8.26 -14.19
N VAL A 70 0.32 8.71 -13.62
CA VAL A 70 0.61 8.52 -12.18
C VAL A 70 -0.40 9.26 -11.32
N THR A 71 -0.75 10.49 -11.69
CA THR A 71 -1.74 11.30 -10.97
C THR A 71 -3.12 10.66 -10.98
N GLU A 72 -3.59 10.20 -12.13
CA GLU A 72 -4.87 9.50 -12.27
C GLU A 72 -4.87 8.19 -11.47
N ARG A 73 -3.80 7.41 -11.54
CA ARG A 73 -3.67 6.18 -10.76
C ARG A 73 -3.75 6.43 -9.26
N VAL A 74 -3.04 7.44 -8.76
CA VAL A 74 -3.07 7.80 -7.33
C VAL A 74 -4.47 8.24 -6.91
N PHE A 75 -5.15 9.03 -7.74
CA PHE A 75 -6.53 9.45 -7.49
C PHE A 75 -7.48 8.26 -7.47
N ALA A 76 -7.43 7.40 -8.49
CA ALA A 76 -8.26 6.21 -8.58
C ALA A 76 -8.06 5.26 -7.38
N LYS A 77 -6.80 5.06 -6.93
CA LYS A 77 -6.49 4.25 -5.75
C LYS A 77 -7.10 4.84 -4.47
N LYS A 78 -7.06 6.17 -4.30
CA LYS A 78 -7.69 6.86 -3.15
C LYS A 78 -9.21 6.72 -3.18
N MET A 79 -9.82 6.84 -4.35
CA MET A 79 -11.26 6.66 -4.50
C MET A 79 -11.69 5.22 -4.23
N ALA A 80 -10.95 4.25 -4.75
CA ALA A 80 -11.21 2.83 -4.48
C ALA A 80 -11.14 2.51 -2.97
N ALA A 81 -10.15 3.05 -2.26
CA ALA A 81 -10.03 2.85 -0.81
C ALA A 81 -11.22 3.45 -0.04
N LYS A 82 -11.70 4.65 -0.44
CA LYS A 82 -12.91 5.26 0.16
C LYS A 82 -14.15 4.41 -0.08
N LEU A 83 -14.33 3.91 -1.30
CA LEU A 83 -15.47 3.07 -1.64
C LEU A 83 -15.42 1.74 -0.90
N GLN A 84 -14.26 1.13 -0.79
CA GLN A 84 -14.07 -0.11 -0.02
C GLN A 84 -14.45 0.08 1.46
N CYS A 85 -13.99 1.16 2.09
CA CYS A 85 -14.35 1.49 3.47
C CYS A 85 -15.88 1.70 3.61
N ARG A 86 -16.52 2.31 2.62
CA ARG A 86 -17.98 2.50 2.61
C ARG A 86 -18.74 1.18 2.48
N ILE A 87 -18.26 0.27 1.62
CA ILE A 87 -18.80 -1.08 1.47
C ILE A 87 -18.73 -1.83 2.80
N GLU A 88 -17.56 -1.86 3.44
CA GLU A 88 -17.37 -2.53 4.72
C GLU A 88 -18.27 -1.98 5.84
N THR A 89 -18.50 -0.67 5.82
CA THR A 89 -19.43 -0.03 6.77
C THR A 89 -20.86 -0.49 6.52
N LEU A 90 -21.32 -0.47 5.27
CA LEU A 90 -22.67 -0.92 4.91
C LEU A 90 -22.88 -2.42 5.19
N GLU A 91 -21.89 -3.25 4.91
CA GLU A 91 -21.94 -4.68 5.24
C GLU A 91 -22.08 -4.92 6.74
N ARG A 92 -21.41 -4.12 7.57
CA ARG A 92 -21.54 -4.18 9.02
C ARG A 92 -22.94 -3.76 9.48
N GLU A 93 -23.45 -2.64 8.96
CA GLU A 93 -24.80 -2.16 9.25
C GLU A 93 -25.88 -3.19 8.87
N ILE A 94 -25.71 -3.86 7.73
CA ILE A 94 -26.62 -4.94 7.30
C ILE A 94 -26.56 -6.12 8.26
N LYS A 95 -25.37 -6.58 8.65
CA LYS A 95 -25.21 -7.67 9.61
C LYS A 95 -25.88 -7.35 10.95
N ASP A 96 -25.66 -6.15 11.45
CA ASP A 96 -26.24 -5.69 12.72
C ASP A 96 -27.76 -5.62 12.63
N ALA A 97 -28.33 -5.15 11.52
CA ALA A 97 -29.77 -5.11 11.30
C ALA A 97 -30.41 -6.49 11.24
N ILE A 98 -29.74 -7.45 10.56
CA ILE A 98 -30.20 -8.85 10.49
C ILE A 98 -30.16 -9.49 11.89
N THR A 99 -29.09 -9.27 12.64
CA THR A 99 -28.95 -9.82 14.00
C THR A 99 -30.04 -9.29 14.93
N LYS A 100 -30.32 -7.98 14.88
CA LYS A 100 -31.40 -7.36 15.67
C LYS A 100 -32.78 -7.93 15.31
N LYS A 101 -33.03 -8.23 14.03
CA LYS A 101 -34.29 -8.80 13.58
C LYS A 101 -34.50 -10.26 14.00
N ASN A 102 -33.41 -11.01 14.17
CA ASN A 102 -33.46 -12.42 14.59
C ASN A 102 -33.57 -12.60 16.13
N ILE A 103 -33.44 -11.53 16.92
CA ILE A 103 -33.57 -11.53 18.38
C ILE A 103 -35.02 -11.16 18.82
N GLN A 104 -35.84 -10.68 17.91
CA GLN A 104 -37.29 -10.44 18.16
C GLN A 104 -38.12 -11.64 17.77
#